data_6625d9597cbae25c74482e1256755118
#
_entry.id   6625d9597cbae25c74482e1256755118
#
_cell.length_a   1.000
_cell.length_b   1.000
_cell.length_c   1.000
_cell.angle_alpha   90.00
_cell.angle_beta   90.00
_cell.angle_gamma   90.00
#
_symmetry.space_group_name_H-M   'P 1'
#
loop_
_entity.id
_entity.type
_entity.pdbx_description
1 polymer ?
#
loop_
_entity_poly.entity_id
_entity_poly.type
_entity_poly.pdbx_seq_one_letter_code
_entity_poly.pdbx_strand_id
1 'polypeptide(L)'
;MENYDVIVVGCGLSGAVIARQYAEKKKKVLIWDRRKHIGGNMYDYVNEHGILVHMYGPHTFHTKKKQLFEYVSKFAEWEKYNLTCGAQINGKYTPTPFNFQTIDDFYDEKKANMIKTAIKEEYPDRKFATVLELLNHKNNLIREYAQFLFKNDYSLYTAKQWGVSPEEIDPSVLKRVPIRFNYDVGYFDDEYQYMPTNSYVNFFNNILNHSNITVELGVEALDRIHLDEDNKEIVIDNNRFDGILVYTGAIDELFKNKYGKLPYRSLEFKWVTEEKKSFQQAPVVA
;
A
#
# COMPACT_ATOMS: atom_id res chain seq x y z
N MET A 1 -25.57 -15.88 -18.44
CA MET A 1 -24.40 -14.98 -18.67
C MET A 1 -24.44 -14.24 -20.01
N GLU A 2 -25.40 -14.50 -20.86
CA GLU A 2 -25.52 -13.91 -22.20
C GLU A 2 -25.68 -12.37 -22.25
N ASN A 3 -25.79 -11.70 -21.10
CA ASN A 3 -26.08 -10.26 -21.05
C ASN A 3 -24.88 -9.37 -20.70
N TYR A 4 -23.70 -9.92 -20.46
CA TYR A 4 -22.52 -9.12 -20.06
C TYR A 4 -21.37 -9.24 -21.07
N ASP A 5 -20.78 -8.10 -21.41
CA ASP A 5 -19.58 -8.02 -22.27
C ASP A 5 -18.29 -8.29 -21.48
N VAL A 6 -18.31 -7.93 -20.18
CA VAL A 6 -17.15 -7.99 -19.30
C VAL A 6 -17.55 -8.53 -17.95
N ILE A 7 -16.78 -9.49 -17.44
CA ILE A 7 -16.87 -9.94 -16.05
C ILE A 7 -15.58 -9.55 -15.34
N VAL A 8 -15.72 -8.87 -14.20
CA VAL A 8 -14.62 -8.45 -13.35
C VAL A 8 -14.68 -9.21 -12.03
N VAL A 9 -13.62 -9.91 -11.70
CA VAL A 9 -13.47 -10.60 -10.41
C VAL A 9 -12.65 -9.74 -9.48
N GLY A 10 -13.28 -9.31 -8.39
CA GLY A 10 -12.75 -8.41 -7.39
C GLY A 10 -13.30 -6.97 -7.50
N CYS A 11 -13.93 -6.49 -6.44
CA CYS A 11 -14.51 -5.15 -6.32
C CYS A 11 -13.60 -4.19 -5.53
N GLY A 12 -12.27 -4.41 -5.59
CA GLY A 12 -11.26 -3.48 -5.11
C GLY A 12 -11.00 -2.36 -6.12
N LEU A 13 -9.99 -1.51 -5.87
CA LEU A 13 -9.71 -0.34 -6.69
C LEU A 13 -9.49 -0.69 -8.17
N SER A 14 -8.67 -1.71 -8.45
CA SER A 14 -8.39 -2.13 -9.83
C SER A 14 -9.65 -2.58 -10.55
N GLY A 15 -10.46 -3.42 -9.92
CA GLY A 15 -11.70 -3.92 -10.51
C GLY A 15 -12.72 -2.80 -10.75
N ALA A 16 -12.92 -1.93 -9.76
CA ALA A 16 -13.86 -0.80 -9.88
C ALA A 16 -13.46 0.18 -11.00
N VAL A 17 -12.18 0.53 -11.09
CA VAL A 17 -11.68 1.43 -12.17
C VAL A 17 -11.86 0.79 -13.54
N ILE A 18 -11.48 -0.48 -13.70
CA ILE A 18 -11.61 -1.19 -14.98
C ILE A 18 -13.08 -1.32 -15.36
N ALA A 19 -13.94 -1.71 -14.42
CA ALA A 19 -15.38 -1.80 -14.66
C ALA A 19 -15.96 -0.46 -15.14
N ARG A 20 -15.60 0.65 -14.48
CA ARG A 20 -16.03 1.99 -14.87
C ARG A 20 -15.57 2.35 -16.28
N GLN A 21 -14.32 2.06 -16.63
CA GLN A 21 -13.78 2.35 -17.97
C GLN A 21 -14.49 1.57 -19.08
N TYR A 22 -14.87 0.31 -18.84
CA TYR A 22 -15.68 -0.46 -19.80
C TYR A 22 -17.12 0.04 -19.87
N ALA A 23 -17.73 0.36 -18.74
CA ALA A 23 -19.09 0.86 -18.70
C ALA A 23 -19.25 2.20 -19.43
N GLU A 24 -18.29 3.11 -19.32
CA GLU A 24 -18.23 4.37 -20.08
C GLU A 24 -18.09 4.14 -21.60
N LYS A 25 -17.56 3.00 -22.01
CA LYS A 25 -17.53 2.53 -23.42
C LYS A 25 -18.78 1.75 -23.80
N LYS A 26 -19.87 1.90 -23.06
CA LYS A 26 -21.17 1.24 -23.28
C LYS A 26 -21.15 -0.28 -23.17
N LYS A 27 -20.13 -0.86 -22.52
CA LYS A 27 -20.07 -2.29 -22.24
C LYS A 27 -20.85 -2.62 -20.98
N LYS A 28 -21.60 -3.71 -20.99
CA LYS A 28 -22.27 -4.24 -19.79
C LYS A 28 -21.27 -5.02 -18.96
N VAL A 29 -21.08 -4.62 -17.72
CA VAL A 29 -20.08 -5.15 -16.81
C VAL A 29 -20.74 -5.78 -15.60
N LEU A 30 -20.34 -7.01 -15.28
CA LEU A 30 -20.67 -7.69 -14.04
C LEU A 30 -19.40 -7.76 -13.18
N ILE A 31 -19.53 -7.35 -11.92
CA ILE A 31 -18.46 -7.49 -10.92
C ILE A 31 -18.86 -8.54 -9.90
N TRP A 32 -17.97 -9.50 -9.63
CA TRP A 32 -18.07 -10.42 -8.51
C TRP A 32 -16.99 -10.15 -7.47
N ASP A 33 -17.41 -10.14 -6.20
CA ASP A 33 -16.46 -10.15 -5.09
C ASP A 33 -16.89 -11.17 -4.04
N ARG A 34 -15.93 -11.96 -3.55
CA ARG A 34 -16.18 -12.94 -2.47
C ARG A 34 -16.51 -12.29 -1.13
N ARG A 35 -16.12 -11.03 -0.92
CA ARG A 35 -16.46 -10.25 0.26
C ARG A 35 -17.89 -9.72 0.18
N LYS A 36 -18.46 -9.42 1.33
CA LYS A 36 -19.82 -8.84 1.43
C LYS A 36 -19.82 -7.31 1.35
N HIS A 37 -18.72 -6.71 0.95
CA HIS A 37 -18.55 -5.26 0.82
C HIS A 37 -17.71 -4.92 -0.41
N ILE A 38 -17.89 -3.71 -0.93
CA ILE A 38 -17.07 -3.12 -2.00
C ILE A 38 -15.75 -2.59 -1.43
N GLY A 39 -14.85 -2.16 -2.30
CA GLY A 39 -13.61 -1.45 -1.92
C GLY A 39 -12.41 -2.35 -1.68
N GLY A 40 -12.60 -3.68 -1.62
CA GLY A 40 -11.48 -4.60 -1.40
C GLY A 40 -10.71 -4.29 -0.12
N ASN A 41 -9.39 -4.14 -0.20
CA ASN A 41 -8.57 -3.78 0.95
C ASN A 41 -8.69 -2.30 1.37
N MET A 42 -9.30 -1.45 0.55
CA MET A 42 -9.54 -0.05 0.88
C MET A 42 -10.88 0.18 1.58
N TYR A 43 -11.59 -0.90 1.95
CA TYR A 43 -12.85 -0.78 2.65
C TYR A 43 -12.66 -0.12 4.02
N ASP A 44 -13.48 0.89 4.29
CA ASP A 44 -13.58 1.60 5.53
C ASP A 44 -15.03 1.59 6.06
N TYR A 45 -15.18 1.82 7.35
CA TYR A 45 -16.48 1.86 8.00
C TYR A 45 -16.42 2.70 9.27
N VAL A 46 -17.55 3.21 9.70
CA VAL A 46 -17.66 3.89 11.01
C VAL A 46 -17.94 2.83 12.06
N ASN A 47 -17.05 2.75 13.07
CA ASN A 47 -17.18 1.81 14.17
C ASN A 47 -18.22 2.27 15.22
N GLU A 48 -18.43 1.48 16.27
CA GLU A 48 -19.35 1.75 17.37
C GLU A 48 -19.02 3.04 18.18
N HIS A 49 -17.79 3.55 18.04
CA HIS A 49 -17.36 4.80 18.67
C HIS A 49 -17.48 6.02 17.74
N GLY A 50 -18.06 5.86 16.56
CA GLY A 50 -18.20 6.92 15.57
C GLY A 50 -16.90 7.28 14.83
N ILE A 51 -15.90 6.41 14.86
CA ILE A 51 -14.60 6.61 14.21
C ILE A 51 -14.60 5.90 12.88
N LEU A 52 -14.19 6.60 11.80
CA LEU A 52 -13.94 6.00 10.49
C LEU A 52 -12.67 5.15 10.54
N VAL A 53 -12.81 3.86 10.32
CA VAL A 53 -11.74 2.87 10.44
C VAL A 53 -11.49 2.17 9.10
N HIS A 54 -10.24 2.08 8.69
CA HIS A 54 -9.82 1.27 7.54
C HIS A 54 -9.66 -0.19 7.98
N MET A 55 -10.55 -1.07 7.50
CA MET A 55 -10.65 -2.45 7.99
C MET A 55 -9.39 -3.29 7.74
N TYR A 56 -8.65 -3.00 6.68
CA TYR A 56 -7.49 -3.80 6.24
C TYR A 56 -6.18 -3.01 6.30
N GLY A 57 -6.08 -2.07 7.24
CA GLY A 57 -4.95 -1.18 7.41
C GLY A 57 -5.11 0.15 6.67
N PRO A 58 -4.32 1.16 7.05
CA PRO A 58 -4.48 2.50 6.50
C PRO A 58 -4.11 2.56 5.02
N HIS A 59 -4.94 3.24 4.26
CA HIS A 59 -4.72 3.54 2.85
C HIS A 59 -4.72 5.05 2.65
N THR A 60 -3.70 5.58 1.99
CA THR A 60 -3.58 6.99 1.61
C THR A 60 -3.39 7.05 0.10
N PHE A 61 -4.17 7.89 -0.58
CA PHE A 61 -3.96 8.12 -2.00
C PHE A 61 -2.74 9.03 -2.20
N HIS A 62 -1.78 8.58 -2.98
CA HIS A 62 -0.62 9.39 -3.35
C HIS A 62 -0.17 9.11 -4.78
N THR A 63 0.28 10.14 -5.49
CA THR A 63 0.80 10.03 -6.85
C THR A 63 1.56 11.29 -7.27
N LYS A 64 2.52 11.13 -8.19
CA LYS A 64 3.16 12.24 -8.91
C LYS A 64 2.39 12.65 -10.17
N LYS A 65 1.38 11.87 -10.57
CA LYS A 65 0.67 12.05 -11.84
C LYS A 65 -0.63 12.81 -11.62
N LYS A 66 -0.67 14.07 -12.06
CA LYS A 66 -1.87 14.91 -12.02
C LYS A 66 -3.11 14.25 -12.61
N GLN A 67 -2.95 13.58 -13.75
CA GLN A 67 -4.05 12.91 -14.45
C GLN A 67 -4.74 11.82 -13.61
N LEU A 68 -3.98 11.10 -12.77
CA LEU A 68 -4.56 10.09 -11.87
C LEU A 68 -5.38 10.75 -10.77
N PHE A 69 -4.87 11.85 -10.20
CA PHE A 69 -5.60 12.60 -9.20
C PHE A 69 -6.87 13.25 -9.79
N GLU A 70 -6.78 13.84 -10.97
CA GLU A 70 -7.95 14.38 -11.70
C GLU A 70 -9.00 13.30 -12.01
N TYR A 71 -8.54 12.07 -12.29
CA TYR A 71 -9.48 10.96 -12.53
C TYR A 71 -10.23 10.55 -11.27
N VAL A 72 -9.55 10.33 -10.15
CA VAL A 72 -10.19 9.89 -8.90
C VAL A 72 -11.06 11.01 -8.30
N SER A 73 -10.72 12.28 -8.55
CA SER A 73 -11.48 13.45 -8.10
C SER A 73 -12.85 13.60 -8.76
N LYS A 74 -13.11 12.83 -9.81
CA LYS A 74 -14.49 12.75 -10.40
C LYS A 74 -15.47 12.00 -9.51
N PHE A 75 -14.98 11.22 -8.54
CA PHE A 75 -15.78 10.27 -7.77
C PHE A 75 -15.81 10.56 -6.27
N ALA A 76 -15.02 11.51 -5.80
CA ALA A 76 -15.03 11.96 -4.41
C ALA A 76 -14.48 13.38 -4.29
N GLU A 77 -14.78 14.02 -3.17
CA GLU A 77 -14.05 15.18 -2.69
C GLU A 77 -12.83 14.68 -1.89
N TRP A 78 -11.71 15.39 -2.01
CA TRP A 78 -10.44 14.99 -1.44
C TRP A 78 -9.85 16.12 -0.60
N GLU A 79 -9.37 15.79 0.58
CA GLU A 79 -8.60 16.69 1.42
C GLU A 79 -7.12 16.34 1.40
N LYS A 80 -6.27 17.35 1.45
CA LYS A 80 -4.82 17.15 1.46
C LYS A 80 -4.41 16.45 2.75
N TYR A 81 -3.67 15.35 2.61
CA TYR A 81 -3.21 14.55 3.73
C TYR A 81 -1.76 14.11 3.54
N ASN A 82 -0.86 14.71 4.31
CA ASN A 82 0.55 14.31 4.32
C ASN A 82 0.77 13.26 5.41
N LEU A 83 0.91 12.01 5.02
CA LEU A 83 1.19 10.94 5.96
C LEU A 83 2.56 11.15 6.62
N THR A 84 2.59 11.07 7.95
CA THR A 84 3.82 10.99 8.73
C THR A 84 3.89 9.64 9.44
N CYS A 85 5.09 9.07 9.47
CA CYS A 85 5.34 7.81 10.14
C CYS A 85 6.49 7.97 11.13
N GLY A 86 6.58 7.07 12.08
CA GLY A 86 7.68 7.00 13.00
C GLY A 86 8.11 5.57 13.29
N ALA A 87 9.29 5.43 13.85
CA ALA A 87 9.82 4.19 14.39
C ALA A 87 10.12 4.38 15.87
N GLN A 88 10.04 3.28 16.64
CA GLN A 88 10.44 3.27 18.02
C GLN A 88 11.70 2.42 18.19
N ILE A 89 12.84 3.08 18.36
CA ILE A 89 14.14 2.45 18.49
C ILE A 89 14.60 2.59 19.94
N ASN A 90 14.84 1.47 20.62
CA ASN A 90 15.28 1.44 22.00
C ASN A 90 14.42 2.28 22.95
N GLY A 91 13.10 2.28 22.74
CA GLY A 91 12.14 3.04 23.53
C GLY A 91 12.04 4.53 23.20
N LYS A 92 12.77 5.02 22.21
CA LYS A 92 12.73 6.40 21.74
C LYS A 92 12.10 6.52 20.37
N TYR A 93 11.14 7.44 20.23
CA TYR A 93 10.50 7.75 18.94
C TYR A 93 11.43 8.57 18.06
N THR A 94 11.39 8.27 16.76
CA THR A 94 12.02 9.05 15.68
C THR A 94 11.18 8.99 14.41
N PRO A 95 11.21 10.01 13.53
CA PRO A 95 10.45 9.95 12.28
C PRO A 95 11.04 8.92 11.31
N THR A 96 10.19 8.37 10.44
CA THR A 96 10.59 7.53 9.31
C THR A 96 9.86 7.99 8.04
N PRO A 97 10.53 8.06 6.87
CA PRO A 97 11.93 7.70 6.58
C PRO A 97 12.93 8.45 7.47
N PHE A 98 13.97 7.73 7.93
CA PHE A 98 14.99 8.31 8.78
C PHE A 98 15.62 9.53 8.13
N ASN A 99 15.89 10.54 8.93
CA ASN A 99 16.34 11.85 8.47
C ASN A 99 17.30 12.51 9.48
N PHE A 100 17.59 13.79 9.33
CA PHE A 100 18.49 14.48 10.26
C PHE A 100 17.93 14.57 11.70
N GLN A 101 16.60 14.55 11.87
CA GLN A 101 16.01 14.47 13.20
C GLN A 101 16.41 13.16 13.91
N THR A 102 16.47 12.05 13.16
CA THR A 102 16.93 10.76 13.73
C THR A 102 18.36 10.85 14.26
N ILE A 103 19.23 11.60 13.56
CA ILE A 103 20.59 11.81 14.05
C ILE A 103 20.57 12.62 15.37
N ASP A 104 19.77 13.67 15.44
CA ASP A 104 19.64 14.50 16.63
C ASP A 104 18.96 13.73 17.79
N ASP A 105 18.10 12.79 17.49
CA ASP A 105 17.43 11.95 18.49
C ASP A 105 18.38 10.97 19.19
N PHE A 106 19.39 10.44 18.49
CA PHE A 106 20.20 9.32 19.01
C PHE A 106 21.65 9.67 19.32
N TYR A 107 22.12 10.85 18.97
CA TYR A 107 23.49 11.28 19.24
C TYR A 107 23.51 12.61 20.01
N ASP A 108 24.59 12.87 20.76
CA ASP A 108 24.83 14.18 21.34
C ASP A 108 25.05 15.22 20.22
N GLU A 109 24.85 16.50 20.56
CA GLU A 109 24.89 17.60 19.61
C GLU A 109 26.17 17.65 18.79
N LYS A 110 27.34 17.40 19.42
CA LYS A 110 28.65 17.41 18.74
C LYS A 110 28.73 16.31 17.71
N LYS A 111 28.42 15.07 18.10
CA LYS A 111 28.46 13.91 17.18
C LYS A 111 27.37 14.00 16.10
N ALA A 112 26.17 14.48 16.44
CA ALA A 112 25.10 14.71 15.50
C ALA A 112 25.51 15.72 14.40
N ASN A 113 26.13 16.84 14.78
CA ASN A 113 26.62 17.83 13.84
C ASN A 113 27.75 17.27 12.95
N MET A 114 28.67 16.46 13.51
CA MET A 114 29.71 15.81 12.71
C MET A 114 29.13 14.86 11.65
N ILE A 115 28.16 14.04 12.01
CA ILE A 115 27.50 13.10 11.07
C ILE A 115 26.78 13.87 9.97
N LYS A 116 25.97 14.90 10.33
CA LYS A 116 25.22 15.73 9.34
C LYS A 116 26.16 16.47 8.41
N THR A 117 27.27 17.00 8.91
CA THR A 117 28.28 17.67 8.10
C THR A 117 28.93 16.69 7.12
N ALA A 118 29.37 15.52 7.60
CA ALA A 118 29.96 14.49 6.75
C ALA A 118 29.00 14.04 5.63
N ILE A 119 27.70 13.89 5.92
CA ILE A 119 26.69 13.56 4.92
C ILE A 119 26.57 14.67 3.89
N LYS A 120 26.51 15.94 4.30
CA LYS A 120 26.39 17.07 3.37
C LYS A 120 27.62 17.25 2.47
N GLU A 121 28.81 16.99 2.99
CA GLU A 121 30.06 17.07 2.23
C GLU A 121 30.19 15.93 1.20
N GLU A 122 29.80 14.72 1.57
CA GLU A 122 29.91 13.54 0.68
C GLU A 122 28.74 13.48 -0.35
N TYR A 123 27.60 14.14 -0.06
CA TYR A 123 26.41 14.11 -0.89
C TYR A 123 25.83 15.53 -1.14
N PRO A 124 26.60 16.48 -1.68
CA PRO A 124 26.19 17.89 -1.77
C PRO A 124 24.91 18.12 -2.58
N ASP A 125 24.68 17.30 -3.61
CA ASP A 125 23.53 17.43 -4.54
C ASP A 125 22.46 16.35 -4.34
N ARG A 126 22.61 15.49 -3.33
CA ARG A 126 21.66 14.40 -3.07
C ARG A 126 20.80 14.71 -1.85
N LYS A 127 19.52 14.33 -1.98
CA LYS A 127 18.53 14.49 -0.90
C LYS A 127 18.38 13.26 -0.03
N PHE A 128 18.87 12.12 -0.49
CA PHE A 128 18.77 10.83 0.23
C PHE A 128 19.77 9.80 -0.30
N ALA A 129 19.98 8.74 0.47
CA ALA A 129 20.65 7.51 0.05
C ALA A 129 19.97 6.28 0.66
N THR A 130 20.23 5.10 0.11
CA THR A 130 19.79 3.85 0.71
C THR A 130 20.68 3.48 1.91
N VAL A 131 20.13 2.71 2.87
CA VAL A 131 20.94 2.22 3.99
C VAL A 131 22.15 1.40 3.51
N LEU A 132 21.99 0.63 2.42
CA LEU A 132 23.08 -0.18 1.84
C LEU A 132 24.22 0.67 1.28
N GLU A 133 23.90 1.79 0.64
CA GLU A 133 24.95 2.74 0.18
C GLU A 133 25.74 3.28 1.36
N LEU A 134 25.06 3.69 2.43
CA LEU A 134 25.71 4.25 3.61
C LEU A 134 26.49 3.21 4.40
N LEU A 135 26.05 1.94 4.46
CA LEU A 135 26.77 0.83 5.08
C LEU A 135 28.13 0.57 4.42
N ASN A 136 28.22 0.78 3.12
CA ASN A 136 29.46 0.57 2.35
C ASN A 136 30.27 1.86 2.16
N HIS A 137 29.91 2.95 2.84
CA HIS A 137 30.57 4.24 2.67
C HIS A 137 31.97 4.24 3.30
N LYS A 138 32.95 4.92 2.65
CA LYS A 138 34.33 5.05 3.13
C LYS A 138 34.45 5.87 4.41
N ASN A 139 33.60 6.90 4.60
CA ASN A 139 33.56 7.73 5.79
C ASN A 139 32.99 6.96 6.98
N ASN A 140 33.78 6.85 8.06
CA ASN A 140 33.42 6.07 9.25
C ASN A 140 32.16 6.58 9.95
N LEU A 141 31.97 7.90 10.07
CA LEU A 141 30.79 8.49 10.73
C LEU A 141 29.49 8.11 10.01
N ILE A 142 29.49 8.17 8.68
CA ILE A 142 28.35 7.78 7.85
C ILE A 142 28.06 6.29 7.98
N ARG A 143 29.11 5.46 7.93
CA ARG A 143 28.98 4.02 8.06
C ARG A 143 28.48 3.60 9.44
N GLU A 144 28.99 4.18 10.51
CA GLU A 144 28.54 3.91 11.89
C GLU A 144 27.07 4.28 12.09
N TYR A 145 26.62 5.41 11.53
CA TYR A 145 25.20 5.79 11.55
C TYR A 145 24.33 4.78 10.79
N ALA A 146 24.76 4.38 9.62
CA ALA A 146 24.03 3.37 8.84
C ALA A 146 23.97 2.01 9.57
N GLN A 147 25.06 1.59 10.22
CA GLN A 147 25.11 0.37 11.04
C GLN A 147 24.15 0.44 12.24
N PHE A 148 24.06 1.60 12.89
CA PHE A 148 23.10 1.83 13.95
C PHE A 148 21.66 1.63 13.47
N LEU A 149 21.27 2.25 12.37
CA LEU A 149 19.93 2.11 11.79
C LEU A 149 19.67 0.68 11.31
N PHE A 150 20.63 0.08 10.61
CA PHE A 150 20.48 -1.28 10.12
C PHE A 150 20.25 -2.28 11.26
N LYS A 151 21.05 -2.21 12.31
CA LYS A 151 20.96 -3.11 13.46
C LYS A 151 19.66 -2.93 14.27
N ASN A 152 19.22 -1.69 14.46
CA ASN A 152 18.14 -1.38 15.41
C ASN A 152 16.78 -1.22 14.77
N ASP A 153 16.68 -1.16 13.44
CA ASP A 153 15.43 -1.01 12.71
C ASP A 153 15.37 -1.89 11.44
N TYR A 154 16.12 -1.56 10.38
CA TYR A 154 15.93 -2.17 9.06
C TYR A 154 15.97 -3.70 9.07
N SER A 155 16.97 -4.29 9.76
CA SER A 155 17.10 -5.75 9.81
C SER A 155 15.97 -6.38 10.61
N LEU A 156 15.61 -5.80 11.75
CA LEU A 156 14.57 -6.33 12.65
C LEU A 156 13.18 -6.21 12.02
N TYR A 157 12.86 -5.03 11.48
CA TYR A 157 11.58 -4.78 10.85
C TYR A 157 11.38 -5.67 9.62
N THR A 158 12.39 -5.75 8.75
CA THR A 158 12.30 -6.55 7.53
C THR A 158 12.25 -8.04 7.84
N ALA A 159 13.06 -8.52 8.78
CA ALA A 159 13.03 -9.91 9.24
C ALA A 159 11.65 -10.28 9.79
N LYS A 160 11.04 -9.42 10.61
CA LYS A 160 9.69 -9.61 11.13
C LYS A 160 8.65 -9.67 10.00
N GLN A 161 8.73 -8.75 9.03
CA GLN A 161 7.77 -8.73 7.90
C GLN A 161 7.85 -9.99 7.04
N TRP A 162 9.04 -10.50 6.77
CA TRP A 162 9.24 -11.65 5.89
C TRP A 162 9.27 -12.98 6.64
N GLY A 163 9.37 -12.95 7.98
CA GLY A 163 9.46 -14.16 8.80
C GLY A 163 10.74 -14.95 8.53
N VAL A 164 11.84 -14.25 8.25
CA VAL A 164 13.18 -14.81 7.98
C VAL A 164 14.18 -14.18 8.93
N SER A 165 15.38 -14.78 9.04
CA SER A 165 16.45 -14.17 9.81
C SER A 165 17.00 -12.91 9.10
N PRO A 166 17.59 -11.93 9.82
CA PRO A 166 18.17 -10.74 9.21
C PRO A 166 19.22 -11.03 8.13
N GLU A 167 19.93 -12.15 8.24
CA GLU A 167 20.96 -12.59 7.31
C GLU A 167 20.38 -13.11 5.98
N GLU A 168 19.12 -13.53 5.97
CA GLU A 168 18.41 -14.05 4.80
C GLU A 168 17.65 -12.98 4.03
N ILE A 169 17.68 -11.71 4.49
CA ILE A 169 16.97 -10.61 3.84
C ILE A 169 17.62 -10.29 2.49
N ASP A 170 16.83 -10.32 1.43
CA ASP A 170 17.27 -9.84 0.12
C ASP A 170 17.62 -8.35 0.20
N PRO A 171 18.85 -7.95 -0.15
CA PRO A 171 19.27 -6.55 -0.12
C PRO A 171 18.39 -5.58 -0.92
N SER A 172 17.66 -6.06 -1.93
CA SER A 172 16.75 -5.22 -2.71
C SER A 172 15.59 -4.66 -1.88
N VAL A 173 15.16 -5.39 -0.85
CA VAL A 173 14.09 -4.97 0.05
C VAL A 173 14.49 -3.74 0.88
N LEU A 174 15.76 -3.67 1.27
CA LEU A 174 16.34 -2.57 2.05
C LEU A 174 16.47 -1.25 1.28
N LYS A 175 16.30 -1.28 -0.05
CA LYS A 175 16.29 -0.08 -0.90
C LYS A 175 14.98 0.71 -0.82
N ARG A 176 13.92 0.14 -0.25
CA ARG A 176 12.56 0.73 -0.29
C ARG A 176 12.39 1.97 0.56
N VAL A 177 13.09 2.06 1.69
CA VAL A 177 12.99 3.22 2.60
C VAL A 177 14.34 3.94 2.60
N PRO A 178 14.45 5.12 1.99
CA PRO A 178 15.69 5.90 1.96
C PRO A 178 15.95 6.60 3.29
N ILE A 179 17.21 6.94 3.55
CA ILE A 179 17.63 7.85 4.61
C ILE A 179 17.73 9.23 4.00
N ARG A 180 16.97 10.19 4.51
CA ARG A 180 16.88 11.57 3.99
C ARG A 180 17.94 12.47 4.59
N PHE A 181 18.46 13.40 3.78
CA PHE A 181 19.50 14.36 4.17
C PHE A 181 18.93 15.74 4.49
N ASN A 182 17.79 15.74 5.15
CA ASN A 182 17.06 16.95 5.59
C ASN A 182 16.24 16.62 6.85
N TYR A 183 15.29 17.47 7.23
CA TYR A 183 14.37 17.31 8.35
C TYR A 183 12.93 17.00 7.91
N ASP A 184 12.69 16.67 6.64
CA ASP A 184 11.36 16.37 6.15
C ASP A 184 10.82 15.09 6.78
N VAL A 185 9.61 15.16 7.31
CA VAL A 185 8.94 14.07 8.03
C VAL A 185 7.82 13.41 7.22
N GLY A 186 7.45 13.95 6.05
CA GLY A 186 6.44 13.35 5.19
C GLY A 186 6.87 11.98 4.70
N TYR A 187 5.97 10.99 4.74
CA TYR A 187 6.33 9.63 4.32
C TYR A 187 6.56 9.52 2.81
N PHE A 188 5.72 10.18 2.01
CA PHE A 188 5.81 10.21 0.55
C PHE A 188 6.43 11.53 0.04
N ASP A 189 7.07 11.46 -1.13
CA ASP A 189 7.57 12.62 -1.87
C ASP A 189 6.66 12.97 -3.06
N ASP A 190 5.45 12.42 -3.10
CA ASP A 190 4.49 12.66 -4.16
C ASP A 190 3.80 14.01 -4.00
N GLU A 191 3.53 14.69 -5.13
CA GLU A 191 2.89 16.01 -5.16
C GLU A 191 1.42 15.93 -4.70
N TYR A 192 0.73 14.85 -5.10
CA TYR A 192 -0.68 14.61 -4.79
C TYR A 192 -0.76 13.59 -3.66
N GLN A 193 -1.07 14.03 -2.46
CA GLN A 193 -1.25 13.20 -1.26
C GLN A 193 -2.56 13.61 -0.61
N TYR A 194 -3.55 12.72 -0.63
CA TYR A 194 -4.92 13.04 -0.26
C TYR A 194 -5.64 11.87 0.40
N MET A 195 -6.68 12.20 1.14
CA MET A 195 -7.69 11.27 1.64
C MET A 195 -9.07 11.70 1.15
N PRO A 196 -10.01 10.78 0.89
CA PRO A 196 -11.38 11.18 0.59
C PRO A 196 -12.00 11.85 1.82
N THR A 197 -12.67 12.97 1.63
CA THR A 197 -13.25 13.77 2.72
C THR A 197 -14.26 12.98 3.58
N ASN A 198 -15.02 12.07 2.96
CA ASN A 198 -16.00 11.25 3.67
C ASN A 198 -15.46 9.85 3.98
N SER A 199 -15.31 9.02 2.94
CA SER A 199 -14.82 7.64 3.08
C SER A 199 -14.43 7.06 1.73
N TYR A 200 -13.62 6.00 1.74
CA TYR A 200 -13.36 5.22 0.53
C TYR A 200 -14.61 4.49 0.06
N VAL A 201 -15.48 4.03 0.95
CA VAL A 201 -16.75 3.41 0.55
C VAL A 201 -17.59 4.37 -0.29
N ASN A 202 -17.65 5.67 0.07
CA ASN A 202 -18.35 6.66 -0.75
C ASN A 202 -17.70 6.83 -2.13
N PHE A 203 -16.39 6.88 -2.21
CA PHE A 203 -15.65 6.89 -3.47
C PHE A 203 -16.04 5.66 -4.33
N PHE A 204 -16.04 4.45 -3.73
CA PHE A 204 -16.41 3.23 -4.44
C PHE A 204 -17.86 3.21 -4.88
N ASN A 205 -18.79 3.70 -4.07
CA ASN A 205 -20.18 3.84 -4.47
C ASN A 205 -20.32 4.73 -5.71
N ASN A 206 -19.61 5.85 -5.76
CA ASN A 206 -19.68 6.78 -6.87
C ASN A 206 -19.03 6.24 -8.17
N ILE A 207 -17.85 5.61 -8.07
CA ILE A 207 -17.21 5.05 -9.27
C ILE A 207 -17.98 3.87 -9.84
N LEU A 208 -18.66 3.10 -9.00
CA LEU A 208 -19.49 1.95 -9.40
C LEU A 208 -20.91 2.37 -9.82
N ASN A 209 -21.36 3.57 -9.51
CA ASN A 209 -22.68 4.07 -9.89
C ASN A 209 -22.73 4.38 -11.39
N HIS A 210 -23.05 3.36 -12.18
CA HIS A 210 -23.22 3.45 -13.62
C HIS A 210 -24.23 2.41 -14.09
N SER A 211 -25.16 2.78 -15.01
CA SER A 211 -26.23 1.91 -15.50
C SER A 211 -25.75 0.60 -16.13
N ASN A 212 -24.52 0.56 -16.61
CA ASN A 212 -23.91 -0.62 -17.22
C ASN A 212 -23.06 -1.44 -16.25
N ILE A 213 -23.05 -1.12 -14.96
CA ILE A 213 -22.33 -1.89 -13.94
C ILE A 213 -23.32 -2.59 -13.02
N THR A 214 -23.17 -3.89 -12.89
CA THR A 214 -23.85 -4.71 -11.89
C THR A 214 -22.79 -5.26 -10.91
N VAL A 215 -23.05 -5.17 -9.61
CA VAL A 215 -22.15 -5.68 -8.57
C VAL A 215 -22.88 -6.77 -7.79
N GLU A 216 -22.27 -7.94 -7.71
CA GLU A 216 -22.71 -9.07 -6.90
C GLU A 216 -21.63 -9.38 -5.86
N LEU A 217 -21.96 -9.21 -4.59
CA LEU A 217 -21.07 -9.45 -3.45
C LEU A 217 -21.35 -10.81 -2.80
N GLY A 218 -20.36 -11.37 -2.10
CA GLY A 218 -20.45 -12.70 -1.49
C GLY A 218 -20.40 -13.83 -2.52
N VAL A 219 -19.87 -13.58 -3.70
CA VAL A 219 -19.75 -14.55 -4.80
C VAL A 219 -18.28 -14.98 -4.92
N GLU A 220 -18.03 -16.28 -4.68
CA GLU A 220 -16.72 -16.88 -5.00
C GLU A 220 -16.66 -17.20 -6.50
N ALA A 221 -15.95 -16.36 -7.24
CA ALA A 221 -15.91 -16.44 -8.69
C ALA A 221 -15.23 -17.74 -9.19
N LEU A 222 -14.27 -18.27 -8.42
CA LEU A 222 -13.55 -19.49 -8.80
C LEU A 222 -14.41 -20.76 -8.72
N ASP A 223 -15.53 -20.73 -8.02
CA ASP A 223 -16.53 -21.82 -8.05
C ASP A 223 -17.29 -21.85 -9.38
N ARG A 224 -17.31 -20.74 -10.11
CA ARG A 224 -18.10 -20.54 -11.34
C ARG A 224 -17.24 -20.46 -12.59
N ILE A 225 -15.97 -20.05 -12.47
CA ILE A 225 -15.06 -19.84 -13.58
C ILE A 225 -14.13 -21.05 -13.74
N HIS A 226 -14.02 -21.52 -14.97
CA HIS A 226 -13.05 -22.50 -15.39
C HIS A 226 -12.32 -22.01 -16.64
N LEU A 227 -10.98 -22.07 -16.61
CA LEU A 227 -10.16 -21.81 -17.80
C LEU A 227 -9.87 -23.14 -18.49
N ASP A 228 -10.42 -23.32 -19.69
CA ASP A 228 -10.07 -24.42 -20.57
C ASP A 228 -8.80 -24.05 -21.34
N GLU A 229 -7.65 -24.48 -20.81
CA GLU A 229 -6.34 -24.14 -21.37
C GLU A 229 -6.12 -24.81 -22.73
N ASP A 230 -6.70 -26.00 -22.96
CA ASP A 230 -6.52 -26.77 -24.21
C ASP A 230 -7.25 -26.09 -25.36
N ASN A 231 -8.49 -25.64 -25.12
CA ASN A 231 -9.31 -24.93 -26.10
C ASN A 231 -9.12 -23.41 -26.07
N LYS A 232 -8.39 -22.89 -25.06
CA LYS A 232 -8.20 -21.45 -24.80
C LYS A 232 -9.51 -20.71 -24.60
N GLU A 233 -10.42 -21.32 -23.86
CA GLU A 233 -11.76 -20.81 -23.62
C GLU A 233 -11.97 -20.44 -22.14
N ILE A 234 -12.82 -19.44 -21.92
CA ILE A 234 -13.34 -19.10 -20.59
C ILE A 234 -14.69 -19.77 -20.46
N VAL A 235 -14.86 -20.59 -19.45
CA VAL A 235 -16.12 -21.27 -19.14
C VAL A 235 -16.66 -20.71 -17.83
N ILE A 236 -17.91 -20.29 -17.82
CA ILE A 236 -18.61 -19.75 -16.64
C ILE A 236 -19.95 -20.49 -16.50
N ASP A 237 -20.19 -21.06 -15.32
CA ASP A 237 -21.39 -21.88 -15.06
C ASP A 237 -21.62 -22.95 -16.15
N ASN A 238 -20.56 -23.65 -16.55
CA ASN A 238 -20.53 -24.66 -17.59
C ASN A 238 -20.86 -24.18 -19.01
N ASN A 239 -20.89 -22.88 -19.25
CA ASN A 239 -21.12 -22.30 -20.58
C ASN A 239 -19.90 -21.51 -21.02
N ARG A 240 -19.58 -21.60 -22.31
CA ARG A 240 -18.53 -20.75 -22.90
C ARG A 240 -18.90 -19.28 -22.75
N PHE A 241 -17.94 -18.46 -22.35
CA PHE A 241 -18.08 -17.03 -22.26
C PHE A 241 -17.17 -16.36 -23.30
N ASP A 242 -17.78 -15.68 -24.26
CA ASP A 242 -17.08 -15.00 -25.37
C ASP A 242 -16.71 -13.54 -25.03
N GLY A 243 -16.97 -13.08 -23.80
CA GLY A 243 -16.63 -11.73 -23.34
C GLY A 243 -15.20 -11.63 -22.77
N ILE A 244 -14.97 -10.55 -22.05
CA ILE A 244 -13.70 -10.26 -21.40
C ILE A 244 -13.78 -10.64 -19.92
N LEU A 245 -12.88 -11.48 -19.45
CA LEU A 245 -12.67 -11.76 -18.03
C LEU A 245 -11.49 -10.94 -17.51
N VAL A 246 -11.76 -10.12 -16.49
CA VAL A 246 -10.74 -9.38 -15.73
C VAL A 246 -10.64 -9.99 -14.35
N TYR A 247 -9.51 -10.56 -14.02
CA TYR A 247 -9.29 -11.17 -12.72
C TYR A 247 -8.31 -10.35 -11.88
N THR A 248 -8.75 -9.88 -10.72
CA THR A 248 -7.93 -9.07 -9.79
C THR A 248 -7.62 -9.78 -8.48
N GLY A 249 -7.92 -11.07 -8.39
CA GLY A 249 -7.58 -11.94 -7.27
C GLY A 249 -6.14 -12.49 -7.36
N ALA A 250 -5.83 -13.46 -6.51
CA ALA A 250 -4.55 -14.16 -6.54
C ALA A 250 -4.43 -15.02 -7.82
N ILE A 251 -3.45 -14.71 -8.64
CA ILE A 251 -3.31 -15.33 -9.98
C ILE A 251 -3.03 -16.84 -9.90
N ASP A 252 -2.33 -17.29 -8.86
CA ASP A 252 -2.06 -18.70 -8.61
C ASP A 252 -3.35 -19.48 -8.26
N GLU A 253 -4.31 -18.86 -7.55
CA GLU A 253 -5.63 -19.45 -7.30
C GLU A 253 -6.41 -19.63 -8.61
N LEU A 254 -6.37 -18.67 -9.54
CA LEU A 254 -7.03 -18.76 -10.84
C LEU A 254 -6.56 -20.00 -11.62
N PHE A 255 -5.26 -20.30 -11.56
CA PHE A 255 -4.66 -21.49 -12.19
C PHE A 255 -4.60 -22.71 -11.26
N LYS A 256 -5.39 -22.72 -10.17
CA LYS A 256 -5.46 -23.84 -9.21
C LYS A 256 -4.09 -24.28 -8.69
N ASN A 257 -3.19 -23.32 -8.53
CA ASN A 257 -1.78 -23.51 -8.13
C ASN A 257 -0.97 -24.46 -9.02
N LYS A 258 -1.39 -24.68 -10.27
CA LYS A 258 -0.74 -25.57 -11.24
C LYS A 258 0.74 -25.23 -11.47
N TYR A 259 1.08 -23.95 -11.41
CA TYR A 259 2.43 -23.42 -11.59
C TYR A 259 3.16 -23.09 -10.28
N GLY A 260 2.63 -23.59 -9.14
CA GLY A 260 3.10 -23.28 -7.79
C GLY A 260 2.35 -22.11 -7.14
N LYS A 261 2.48 -22.01 -5.81
CA LYS A 261 1.91 -20.91 -5.04
C LYS A 261 2.83 -19.71 -5.06
N LEU A 262 2.27 -18.53 -5.25
CA LEU A 262 3.01 -17.28 -5.09
C LEU A 262 3.21 -16.97 -3.59
N PRO A 263 4.37 -16.47 -3.19
CA PRO A 263 4.61 -16.09 -1.80
C PRO A 263 3.82 -14.83 -1.45
N TYR A 264 3.06 -14.89 -0.36
CA TYR A 264 2.38 -13.73 0.24
C TYR A 264 2.46 -13.78 1.76
N ARG A 265 2.12 -12.67 2.39
CA ARG A 265 2.03 -12.56 3.85
C ARG A 265 0.61 -12.18 4.24
N SER A 266 0.09 -12.85 5.26
CA SER A 266 -1.15 -12.49 5.92
C SER A 266 -0.87 -11.49 7.03
N LEU A 267 -1.82 -10.59 7.28
CA LEU A 267 -1.80 -9.67 8.40
C LEU A 267 -2.84 -10.13 9.43
N GLU A 268 -2.42 -10.15 10.68
CA GLU A 268 -3.32 -10.27 11.83
C GLU A 268 -3.55 -8.87 12.41
N PHE A 269 -4.81 -8.47 12.50
CA PHE A 269 -5.19 -7.16 13.04
C PHE A 269 -5.57 -7.29 14.50
N LYS A 270 -4.93 -6.52 15.35
CA LYS A 270 -5.30 -6.35 16.75
C LYS A 270 -5.88 -4.95 16.96
N TRP A 271 -7.17 -4.91 17.24
CA TRP A 271 -7.87 -3.66 17.49
C TRP A 271 -7.67 -3.24 18.95
N VAL A 272 -7.32 -1.97 19.16
CA VAL A 272 -7.14 -1.38 20.47
C VAL A 272 -7.88 -0.06 20.50
N THR A 273 -8.76 0.12 21.49
CA THR A 273 -9.49 1.37 21.72
C THR A 273 -9.06 1.94 23.06
N GLU A 274 -8.76 3.23 23.08
CA GLU A 274 -8.33 3.97 24.26
C GLU A 274 -9.11 5.28 24.38
N GLU A 275 -9.43 5.68 25.58
CA GLU A 275 -10.03 7.00 25.88
C GLU A 275 -8.97 8.11 25.86
N LYS A 276 -8.28 8.26 24.71
CA LYS A 276 -7.24 9.26 24.51
C LYS A 276 -7.43 9.95 23.18
N LYS A 277 -7.07 11.23 23.11
CA LYS A 277 -7.10 11.99 21.87
C LYS A 277 -6.12 11.44 20.83
N SER A 278 -4.99 10.87 21.27
CA SER A 278 -3.99 10.26 20.41
C SER A 278 -3.38 9.05 21.12
N PHE A 279 -3.32 7.91 20.44
CA PHE A 279 -2.75 6.69 20.98
C PHE A 279 -1.22 6.70 20.91
N GLN A 280 -0.66 7.29 19.87
CA GLN A 280 0.77 7.31 19.56
C GLN A 280 1.19 8.64 18.94
N GLN A 281 2.50 8.85 18.74
CA GLN A 281 3.07 10.11 18.30
C GLN A 281 2.91 10.43 16.82
N ALA A 282 2.64 9.42 16.00
CA ALA A 282 2.37 9.57 14.57
C ALA A 282 1.21 8.66 14.16
N PRO A 283 0.54 8.90 13.00
CA PRO A 283 -0.50 8.03 12.48
C PRO A 283 -0.05 6.58 12.30
N VAL A 284 1.20 6.38 11.95
CA VAL A 284 1.83 5.05 11.83
C VAL A 284 3.14 5.04 12.63
N VAL A 285 3.30 4.05 13.50
CA VAL A 285 4.55 3.81 14.26
C VAL A 285 4.93 2.34 14.11
N ALA A 286 6.16 2.08 13.67
CA ALA A 286 6.74 0.75 13.51
C ALA A 286 7.68 0.39 14.69
#